data_ea9a281cba26c362ba46a032148a20f2
#
_entry.id   ea9a281cba26c362ba46a032148a20f2
#
_cell.length_a   1.000
_cell.length_b   1.000
_cell.length_c   1.000
_cell.angle_alpha   90.00
_cell.angle_beta   90.00
_cell.angle_gamma   90.00
#
_symmetry.space_group_name_H-M   'P 1'
#
loop_
_entity.id
_entity.type
_entity.pdbx_description
1 polymer ?
#
loop_
_entity_poly.entity_id
_entity_poly.type
_entity_poly.pdbx_seq_one_letter_code
_entity_poly.pdbx_strand_id
1 'polypeptide(L)'
;GEALASIGSVSRLALTSNAHEHGSEGHSALSEGREMDVQVKPAPHPRGTTVEVHDLFFNTPARRKFLRTEKTEFNHLDEVVKRLALSRFDVAFSLRHNGKVIHNLQPGESDAERQRRVATVCGPAFMEQAIYVESETPQFKLWGWVGLPTFSRSQADLQYFFVNGRVIRDKLVAHAVKQAYRD
;
A
#
# COMPACT_ATOMS: atom_id res chain seq x y z
N GLY A 1 2.77 7.08 -16.84
CA GLY A 1 3.61 6.96 -15.64
C GLY A 1 4.96 6.34 -15.98
N GLU A 2 6.00 6.70 -15.27
CA GLU A 2 7.38 6.24 -15.53
C GLU A 2 7.82 5.09 -14.62
N ALA A 3 6.95 4.67 -13.67
CA ALA A 3 7.33 3.72 -12.63
C ALA A 3 7.78 2.36 -13.20
N LEU A 4 7.01 1.77 -14.11
CA LEU A 4 7.35 0.47 -14.69
C LEU A 4 8.64 0.53 -15.52
N ALA A 5 8.85 1.59 -16.28
CA ALA A 5 10.09 1.80 -17.03
C ALA A 5 11.29 1.93 -16.09
N SER A 6 11.16 2.69 -15.00
CA SER A 6 12.21 2.84 -13.99
C SER A 6 12.53 1.52 -13.27
N ILE A 7 11.53 0.71 -12.96
CA ILE A 7 11.72 -0.63 -12.36
C ILE A 7 12.38 -1.57 -13.37
N GLY A 8 11.87 -1.62 -14.62
CA GLY A 8 12.42 -2.47 -15.67
C GLY A 8 13.87 -2.20 -15.98
N SER A 9 14.31 -0.93 -15.93
CA SER A 9 15.70 -0.56 -16.18
C SER A 9 16.72 -1.14 -15.19
N VAL A 10 16.28 -1.58 -14.01
CA VAL A 10 17.13 -2.12 -12.94
C VAL A 10 16.73 -3.51 -12.47
N SER A 11 15.86 -4.18 -13.21
CA SER A 11 15.35 -5.52 -12.86
C SER A 11 15.06 -6.33 -14.14
N ARG A 12 14.65 -7.58 -13.94
CA ARG A 12 13.93 -8.37 -14.94
C ARG A 12 12.45 -8.24 -14.65
N LEU A 13 11.75 -7.51 -15.50
CA LEU A 13 10.33 -7.19 -15.35
C LEU A 13 9.51 -8.04 -16.30
N ALA A 14 8.50 -8.72 -15.76
CA ALA A 14 7.45 -9.36 -16.55
C ALA A 14 6.10 -8.74 -16.19
N LEU A 15 5.31 -8.40 -17.20
CA LEU A 15 3.96 -7.91 -17.07
C LEU A 15 3.03 -8.81 -17.91
N THR A 16 2.11 -9.49 -17.25
CA THR A 16 1.10 -10.33 -17.94
C THR A 16 -0.28 -9.77 -17.65
N SER A 17 -1.05 -9.54 -18.69
CA SER A 17 -2.37 -8.90 -18.54
C SER A 17 -3.40 -9.49 -19.49
N ASN A 18 -4.64 -9.55 -19.01
CA ASN A 18 -5.82 -9.86 -19.78
C ASN A 18 -6.96 -8.90 -19.41
N ALA A 19 -7.52 -8.22 -20.41
CA ALA A 19 -8.63 -7.27 -20.22
C ALA A 19 -10.01 -7.95 -20.42
N HIS A 20 -10.07 -9.15 -20.96
CA HIS A 20 -11.32 -9.85 -21.31
C HIS A 20 -11.85 -10.67 -20.14
N GLU A 21 -13.18 -10.69 -19.97
CA GLU A 21 -13.85 -11.48 -18.93
C GLU A 21 -13.87 -12.98 -19.24
N HIS A 22 -13.95 -13.31 -20.53
CA HIS A 22 -14.00 -14.69 -21.01
C HIS A 22 -12.90 -14.93 -22.03
N GLY A 23 -12.07 -15.93 -21.77
CA GLY A 23 -11.02 -16.37 -22.67
C GLY A 23 -9.64 -16.40 -22.01
N SER A 24 -8.75 -17.15 -22.61
CA SER A 24 -7.35 -17.29 -22.19
C SER A 24 -6.41 -16.30 -22.89
N GLU A 25 -6.95 -15.34 -23.61
CA GLU A 25 -6.19 -14.43 -24.47
C GLU A 25 -5.63 -13.26 -23.67
N GLY A 26 -4.55 -13.49 -22.99
CA GLY A 26 -3.72 -12.44 -22.40
C GLY A 26 -2.41 -12.27 -23.18
N HIS A 27 -1.64 -11.28 -22.79
CA HIS A 27 -0.30 -11.01 -23.32
C HIS A 27 0.68 -10.81 -22.19
N SER A 28 1.90 -11.29 -22.40
CA SER A 28 3.04 -11.05 -21.51
C SER A 28 4.06 -10.17 -22.22
N ALA A 29 4.49 -9.12 -21.54
CA ALA A 29 5.58 -8.26 -21.93
C ALA A 29 6.77 -8.48 -20.98
N LEU A 30 7.95 -8.74 -21.55
CA LEU A 30 9.18 -8.96 -20.82
C LEU A 30 10.15 -7.84 -21.15
N SER A 31 10.80 -7.31 -20.13
CA SER A 31 11.84 -6.29 -20.27
C SER A 31 12.98 -6.56 -19.28
N GLU A 32 14.23 -6.40 -19.74
CA GLU A 32 15.40 -6.66 -18.92
C GLU A 32 16.41 -5.51 -19.04
N GLY A 33 16.70 -4.87 -17.91
CA GLY A 33 17.75 -3.88 -17.79
C GLY A 33 17.55 -2.63 -18.64
N ARG A 34 18.65 -1.96 -18.95
CA ARG A 34 18.64 -0.62 -19.57
C ARG A 34 18.24 -0.60 -21.04
N GLU A 35 18.46 -1.68 -21.76
CA GLU A 35 18.18 -1.75 -23.20
C GLU A 35 16.67 -1.71 -23.46
N MET A 36 15.88 -2.14 -22.47
CA MET A 36 14.40 -2.09 -22.49
C MET A 36 13.80 -2.61 -23.81
N ASP A 37 14.44 -3.61 -24.39
CA ASP A 37 13.87 -4.33 -25.52
C ASP A 37 12.69 -5.16 -25.03
N VAL A 38 11.49 -4.65 -25.30
CA VAL A 38 10.26 -5.25 -24.81
C VAL A 38 9.80 -6.34 -25.75
N GLN A 39 9.84 -7.57 -25.29
CA GLN A 39 9.30 -8.72 -26.01
C GLN A 39 7.86 -8.98 -25.57
N VAL A 40 6.92 -8.91 -26.51
CA VAL A 40 5.50 -9.19 -26.27
C VAL A 40 5.13 -10.53 -26.90
N LYS A 41 4.45 -11.39 -26.13
CA LYS A 41 3.95 -12.68 -26.60
C LYS A 41 2.57 -12.98 -26.01
N PRO A 42 1.73 -13.79 -26.71
CA PRO A 42 0.50 -14.31 -26.13
C PRO A 42 0.81 -15.15 -24.89
N ALA A 43 0.03 -14.95 -23.83
CA ALA A 43 0.14 -15.72 -22.58
C ALA A 43 -1.23 -15.82 -21.90
N PRO A 44 -1.66 -17.02 -21.47
CA PRO A 44 -2.93 -17.16 -20.76
C PRO A 44 -2.84 -16.44 -19.40
N HIS A 45 -3.89 -15.68 -19.09
CA HIS A 45 -4.00 -14.99 -17.82
C HIS A 45 -5.49 -14.76 -17.49
N PRO A 46 -5.92 -14.92 -16.23
CA PRO A 46 -7.27 -14.49 -15.84
C PRO A 46 -7.42 -12.98 -16.04
N ARG A 47 -8.65 -12.47 -16.06
CA ARG A 47 -8.85 -11.03 -16.14
C ARG A 47 -8.07 -10.31 -15.03
N GLY A 48 -7.25 -9.35 -15.41
CA GLY A 48 -6.39 -8.61 -14.50
C GLY A 48 -4.97 -8.47 -15.01
N THR A 49 -4.07 -8.09 -14.11
CA THR A 49 -2.65 -7.85 -14.43
C THR A 49 -1.76 -8.41 -13.34
N THR A 50 -0.73 -9.15 -13.73
CA THR A 50 0.37 -9.57 -12.87
C THR A 50 1.63 -8.82 -13.29
N VAL A 51 2.30 -8.23 -12.32
CA VAL A 51 3.61 -7.60 -12.48
C VAL A 51 4.61 -8.38 -11.63
N GLU A 52 5.64 -8.91 -12.27
CA GLU A 52 6.70 -9.68 -11.63
C GLU A 52 8.02 -8.92 -11.77
N VAL A 53 8.68 -8.70 -10.65
CA VAL A 53 9.99 -8.04 -10.60
C VAL A 53 11.00 -9.02 -10.05
N HIS A 54 11.93 -9.44 -10.89
CA HIS A 54 12.99 -10.37 -10.52
C HIS A 54 14.35 -9.69 -10.53
N ASP A 55 15.26 -10.16 -9.70
CA ASP A 55 16.66 -9.75 -9.64
C ASP A 55 16.86 -8.23 -9.54
N LEU A 56 16.09 -7.60 -8.66
CA LEU A 56 16.16 -6.15 -8.44
C LEU A 56 17.60 -5.70 -8.19
N PHE A 57 18.05 -4.67 -8.95
CA PHE A 57 19.40 -4.11 -8.93
C PHE A 57 20.51 -5.07 -9.42
N PHE A 58 20.19 -6.07 -10.24
CA PHE A 58 21.19 -6.99 -10.79
C PHE A 58 22.29 -6.27 -11.58
N ASN A 59 21.94 -5.19 -12.28
CA ASN A 59 22.83 -4.38 -13.11
C ASN A 59 23.32 -3.09 -12.44
N THR A 60 23.00 -2.90 -11.17
CA THR A 60 23.37 -1.71 -10.37
C THR A 60 23.94 -2.10 -9.00
N PRO A 61 25.18 -2.68 -8.96
CA PRO A 61 25.75 -3.23 -7.72
C PRO A 61 25.82 -2.23 -6.57
N ALA A 62 26.05 -0.95 -6.87
CA ALA A 62 26.06 0.11 -5.86
C ALA A 62 24.71 0.26 -5.15
N ARG A 63 23.59 0.24 -5.91
CA ARG A 63 22.25 0.27 -5.33
C ARG A 63 21.93 -1.01 -4.55
N ARG A 64 22.35 -2.17 -5.06
CA ARG A 64 22.15 -3.45 -4.38
C ARG A 64 22.77 -3.48 -2.99
N LYS A 65 23.92 -2.85 -2.79
CA LYS A 65 24.60 -2.74 -1.48
C LYS A 65 23.81 -1.92 -0.45
N PHE A 66 22.89 -1.06 -0.86
CA PHE A 66 22.04 -0.28 0.03
C PHE A 66 20.77 -1.03 0.48
N LEU A 67 20.45 -2.17 -0.09
CA LEU A 67 19.38 -3.03 0.42
C LEU A 67 19.71 -3.44 1.85
N ARG A 68 18.72 -3.31 2.70
CA ARG A 68 18.79 -3.70 4.10
C ARG A 68 18.55 -5.21 4.25
N THR A 69 18.44 -5.67 5.49
CA THR A 69 18.03 -7.05 5.75
C THR A 69 16.62 -7.31 5.19
N GLU A 70 16.34 -8.54 4.82
CA GLU A 70 15.02 -8.97 4.32
C GLU A 70 13.89 -8.52 5.25
N LYS A 71 14.08 -8.66 6.57
CA LYS A 71 13.10 -8.20 7.57
C LYS A 71 12.85 -6.68 7.49
N THR A 72 13.89 -5.89 7.30
CA THR A 72 13.75 -4.42 7.21
C THR A 72 13.03 -4.03 5.93
N GLU A 73 13.42 -4.63 4.79
CA GLU A 73 12.76 -4.37 3.49
C GLU A 73 11.28 -4.80 3.54
N PHE A 74 11.00 -5.96 4.12
CA PHE A 74 9.62 -6.41 4.29
C PHE A 74 8.79 -5.47 5.17
N ASN A 75 9.34 -4.95 6.26
CA ASN A 75 8.62 -3.98 7.10
C ASN A 75 8.23 -2.72 6.31
N HIS A 76 9.08 -2.27 5.38
CA HIS A 76 8.74 -1.15 4.49
C HIS A 76 7.60 -1.50 3.53
N LEU A 77 7.61 -2.70 2.96
CA LEU A 77 6.54 -3.18 2.07
C LEU A 77 5.21 -3.32 2.84
N ASP A 78 5.26 -3.90 4.03
CA ASP A 78 4.10 -4.04 4.93
C ASP A 78 3.46 -2.68 5.23
N GLU A 79 4.28 -1.69 5.56
CA GLU A 79 3.81 -0.33 5.83
C GLU A 79 3.19 0.35 4.59
N VAL A 80 3.72 0.09 3.40
CA VAL A 80 3.12 0.57 2.14
C VAL A 80 1.74 -0.05 1.92
N VAL A 81 1.61 -1.37 2.11
CA VAL A 81 0.33 -2.08 1.97
C VAL A 81 -0.70 -1.58 2.98
N LYS A 82 -0.31 -1.38 4.24
CA LYS A 82 -1.18 -0.79 5.28
C LYS A 82 -1.71 0.57 4.89
N ARG A 83 -0.85 1.47 4.39
CA ARG A 83 -1.24 2.80 3.92
C ARG A 83 -2.20 2.75 2.74
N LEU A 84 -1.94 1.91 1.77
CA LEU A 84 -2.84 1.71 0.63
C LEU A 84 -4.20 1.17 1.08
N ALA A 85 -4.21 0.17 1.97
CA ALA A 85 -5.43 -0.44 2.49
C ALA A 85 -6.29 0.53 3.30
N LEU A 86 -5.68 1.48 4.02
CA LEU A 86 -6.39 2.54 4.75
C LEU A 86 -6.82 3.70 3.84
N SER A 87 -6.22 3.86 2.68
CA SER A 87 -6.62 4.90 1.70
C SER A 87 -7.75 4.44 0.77
N ARG A 88 -7.95 3.12 0.60
CA ARG A 88 -8.88 2.51 -0.34
C ARG A 88 -9.65 1.37 0.34
N PHE A 89 -10.66 1.74 1.10
CA PHE A 89 -11.52 0.75 1.78
C PHE A 89 -12.35 -0.10 0.80
N ASP A 90 -12.61 0.40 -0.39
CA ASP A 90 -13.33 -0.25 -1.47
C ASP A 90 -12.54 -1.38 -2.16
N VAL A 91 -11.24 -1.49 -1.92
CA VAL A 91 -10.34 -2.47 -2.55
C VAL A 91 -9.91 -3.54 -1.55
N ALA A 92 -9.90 -4.80 -1.98
CA ALA A 92 -9.28 -5.90 -1.25
C ALA A 92 -7.75 -5.84 -1.38
N PHE A 93 -7.04 -6.16 -0.29
CA PHE A 93 -5.58 -6.26 -0.30
C PHE A 93 -5.13 -7.60 0.30
N SER A 94 -4.20 -8.26 -0.36
CA SER A 94 -3.52 -9.43 0.18
C SER A 94 -2.01 -9.22 0.11
N LEU A 95 -1.32 -9.48 1.21
CA LEU A 95 0.14 -9.47 1.29
C LEU A 95 0.64 -10.85 1.71
N ARG A 96 1.57 -11.38 0.94
CA ARG A 96 2.28 -12.62 1.28
C ARG A 96 3.78 -12.34 1.39
N HIS A 97 4.43 -13.08 2.27
CA HIS A 97 5.88 -13.06 2.44
C HIS A 97 6.38 -14.49 2.61
N ASN A 98 7.29 -14.92 1.73
CA ASN A 98 7.84 -16.28 1.73
C ASN A 98 6.75 -17.37 1.81
N GLY A 99 5.71 -17.23 1.00
CA GLY A 99 4.58 -18.16 0.93
C GLY A 99 3.55 -18.04 2.05
N LYS A 100 3.81 -17.27 3.11
CA LYS A 100 2.86 -17.04 4.21
C LYS A 100 1.99 -15.82 3.96
N VAL A 101 0.70 -15.94 4.23
CA VAL A 101 -0.23 -14.80 4.20
C VAL A 101 0.02 -13.94 5.44
N ILE A 102 0.36 -12.68 5.23
CA ILE A 102 0.58 -11.69 6.29
C ILE A 102 -0.69 -10.85 6.48
N HIS A 103 -1.28 -10.38 5.38
CA HIS A 103 -2.55 -9.67 5.39
C HIS A 103 -3.51 -10.27 4.37
N ASN A 104 -4.79 -10.28 4.73
CA ASN A 104 -5.90 -10.58 3.86
C ASN A 104 -7.06 -9.65 4.23
N LEU A 105 -7.10 -8.48 3.63
CA LEU A 105 -7.97 -7.38 3.96
C LEU A 105 -9.11 -7.32 2.95
N GLN A 106 -10.32 -7.61 3.41
CA GLN A 106 -11.52 -7.55 2.57
C GLN A 106 -11.96 -6.10 2.32
N PRO A 107 -12.72 -5.81 1.27
CA PRO A 107 -13.32 -4.48 1.09
C PRO A 107 -14.17 -4.11 2.29
N GLY A 108 -14.25 -2.82 2.60
CA GLY A 108 -15.06 -2.26 3.68
C GLY A 108 -16.09 -1.30 3.13
N GLU A 109 -17.29 -1.78 2.83
CA GLU A 109 -18.41 -0.95 2.36
C GLU A 109 -19.19 -0.34 3.52
N SER A 110 -19.39 -1.11 4.58
CA SER A 110 -20.06 -0.66 5.81
C SER A 110 -19.05 -0.10 6.84
N ASP A 111 -19.57 0.69 7.79
CA ASP A 111 -18.76 1.24 8.88
C ASP A 111 -18.11 0.12 9.73
N ALA A 112 -18.86 -0.95 9.99
CA ALA A 112 -18.33 -2.10 10.74
C ALA A 112 -17.16 -2.79 10.00
N GLU A 113 -17.19 -2.88 8.68
CA GLU A 113 -16.12 -3.45 7.87
C GLU A 113 -14.91 -2.52 7.83
N ARG A 114 -15.12 -1.22 7.73
CA ARG A 114 -14.06 -0.21 7.81
C ARG A 114 -13.36 -0.25 9.16
N GLN A 115 -14.12 -0.28 10.26
CA GLN A 115 -13.58 -0.42 11.63
C GLN A 115 -12.77 -1.71 11.78
N ARG A 116 -13.26 -2.82 11.23
CA ARG A 116 -12.56 -4.11 11.27
C ARG A 116 -11.23 -4.04 10.54
N ARG A 117 -11.17 -3.36 9.38
CA ARG A 117 -9.92 -3.12 8.64
C ARG A 117 -8.96 -2.24 9.45
N VAL A 118 -9.43 -1.16 10.06
CA VAL A 118 -8.61 -0.30 10.91
C VAL A 118 -8.07 -1.09 12.11
N ALA A 119 -8.89 -1.91 12.76
CA ALA A 119 -8.47 -2.80 13.84
C ALA A 119 -7.38 -3.78 13.40
N THR A 120 -7.50 -4.34 12.19
CA THR A 120 -6.50 -5.27 11.65
C THR A 120 -5.18 -4.56 11.35
N VAL A 121 -5.21 -3.35 10.83
CA VAL A 121 -4.00 -2.59 10.45
C VAL A 121 -3.35 -1.91 11.65
N CYS A 122 -4.13 -1.25 12.50
CA CYS A 122 -3.64 -0.44 13.62
C CYS A 122 -3.58 -1.21 14.95
N GLY A 123 -4.16 -2.40 14.98
CA GLY A 123 -4.29 -3.23 16.18
C GLY A 123 -5.62 -3.04 16.91
N PRO A 124 -6.15 -4.11 17.55
CA PRO A 124 -7.40 -4.06 18.29
C PRO A 124 -7.36 -3.07 19.45
N ALA A 125 -6.23 -2.97 20.17
CA ALA A 125 -6.06 -2.04 21.27
C ALA A 125 -6.24 -0.56 20.86
N PHE A 126 -5.87 -0.20 19.62
CA PHE A 126 -6.18 1.13 19.09
C PHE A 126 -7.69 1.31 18.94
N MET A 127 -8.38 0.35 18.31
CA MET A 127 -9.81 0.48 18.05
C MET A 127 -10.67 0.49 19.33
N GLU A 128 -10.25 -0.23 20.36
CA GLU A 128 -10.94 -0.23 21.67
C GLU A 128 -10.88 1.15 22.36
N GLN A 129 -9.89 1.97 22.02
CA GLN A 129 -9.66 3.30 22.60
C GLN A 129 -9.70 4.41 21.53
N ALA A 130 -10.36 4.17 20.41
CA ALA A 130 -10.54 5.16 19.36
C ALA A 130 -11.99 5.59 19.25
N ILE A 131 -12.18 6.85 18.89
CA ILE A 131 -13.47 7.40 18.49
C ILE A 131 -13.47 7.72 17.00
N TYR A 132 -14.60 7.55 16.35
CA TYR A 132 -14.80 8.05 14.99
C TYR A 132 -15.19 9.53 15.07
N VAL A 133 -14.53 10.34 14.25
CA VAL A 133 -14.82 11.77 14.12
C VAL A 133 -15.17 12.06 12.67
N GLU A 134 -16.14 12.92 12.47
CA GLU A 134 -16.51 13.41 11.15
C GLU A 134 -16.92 14.88 11.25
N SER A 135 -16.40 15.69 10.33
CA SER A 135 -16.76 17.09 10.17
C SER A 135 -16.83 17.43 8.69
N GLU A 136 -17.91 18.03 8.27
CA GLU A 136 -18.13 18.39 6.87
C GLU A 136 -18.50 19.87 6.74
N THR A 137 -17.85 20.52 5.80
CA THR A 137 -18.11 21.90 5.40
C THR A 137 -18.34 21.95 3.89
N PRO A 138 -18.81 23.06 3.30
CA PRO A 138 -18.91 23.17 1.84
C PRO A 138 -17.58 22.99 1.10
N GLN A 139 -16.44 23.22 1.77
CA GLN A 139 -15.12 23.20 1.16
C GLN A 139 -14.35 21.90 1.40
N PHE A 140 -14.60 21.19 2.51
CA PHE A 140 -13.87 19.96 2.84
C PHE A 140 -14.69 19.04 3.76
N LYS A 141 -14.34 17.77 3.71
CA LYS A 141 -14.79 16.75 4.65
C LYS A 141 -13.56 16.17 5.36
N LEU A 142 -13.60 16.17 6.71
CA LEU A 142 -12.64 15.50 7.57
C LEU A 142 -13.31 14.31 8.25
N TRP A 143 -12.70 13.15 8.21
CA TRP A 143 -13.22 11.97 8.89
C TRP A 143 -12.12 11.00 9.25
N GLY A 144 -12.36 10.17 10.24
CA GLY A 144 -11.41 9.11 10.64
C GLY A 144 -11.54 8.69 12.09
N TRP A 145 -10.57 7.92 12.52
CA TRP A 145 -10.49 7.41 13.90
C TRP A 145 -9.35 8.09 14.64
N VAL A 146 -9.64 8.56 15.83
CA VAL A 146 -8.70 9.27 16.71
C VAL A 146 -8.65 8.51 18.04
N GLY A 147 -7.44 8.12 18.46
CA GLY A 147 -7.23 7.47 19.75
C GLY A 147 -7.57 8.41 20.90
N LEU A 148 -8.16 7.89 21.97
CA LEU A 148 -8.37 8.67 23.19
C LEU A 148 -7.02 9.10 23.81
N PRO A 149 -6.98 10.20 24.58
CA PRO A 149 -5.76 10.66 25.27
C PRO A 149 -5.13 9.60 26.17
N THR A 150 -5.96 8.69 26.69
CA THR A 150 -5.51 7.52 27.48
C THR A 150 -4.73 6.50 26.68
N PHE A 151 -4.90 6.46 25.34
CA PHE A 151 -4.12 5.63 24.44
C PHE A 151 -2.79 6.31 24.12
N SER A 152 -1.89 6.35 25.10
CA SER A 152 -0.58 6.96 24.92
C SER A 152 0.40 5.98 24.27
N ARG A 153 0.95 6.36 23.12
CA ARG A 153 2.09 5.67 22.48
C ARG A 153 3.25 6.65 22.31
N SER A 154 4.42 6.20 22.68
CA SER A 154 5.66 6.99 22.56
C SER A 154 6.10 7.22 21.10
N GLN A 155 5.57 6.43 20.15
CA GLN A 155 5.93 6.49 18.74
C GLN A 155 4.73 6.89 17.89
N ALA A 156 5.01 7.66 16.85
CA ALA A 156 4.02 8.08 15.84
C ALA A 156 3.74 7.00 14.78
N ASP A 157 3.81 5.73 15.17
CA ASP A 157 3.70 4.57 14.27
C ASP A 157 2.26 4.29 13.79
N LEU A 158 1.26 4.89 14.46
CA LEU A 158 -0.16 4.80 14.09
C LEU A 158 -0.72 6.11 13.52
N GLN A 159 0.12 7.00 13.01
CA GLN A 159 -0.32 8.24 12.37
C GLN A 159 -0.43 8.06 10.87
N TYR A 160 -1.65 7.87 10.40
CA TYR A 160 -1.99 7.74 9.00
C TYR A 160 -2.86 8.90 8.56
N PHE A 161 -2.34 9.74 7.69
CA PHE A 161 -3.05 10.90 7.14
C PHE A 161 -3.20 10.79 5.64
N PHE A 162 -4.37 11.18 5.15
CA PHE A 162 -4.72 11.10 3.73
C PHE A 162 -5.41 12.39 3.28
N VAL A 163 -5.09 12.85 2.08
CA VAL A 163 -5.81 13.94 1.41
C VAL A 163 -6.25 13.44 0.04
N ASN A 164 -7.56 13.41 -0.19
CA ASN A 164 -8.16 12.91 -1.42
C ASN A 164 -7.64 11.51 -1.80
N GLY A 165 -7.57 10.61 -0.82
CA GLY A 165 -7.09 9.23 -0.98
C GLY A 165 -5.57 9.08 -1.13
N ARG A 166 -4.80 10.17 -1.05
CA ARG A 166 -3.34 10.12 -1.11
C ARG A 166 -2.73 10.18 0.27
N VAL A 167 -1.80 9.28 0.54
CA VAL A 167 -1.01 9.31 1.78
C VAL A 167 -0.20 10.59 1.86
N ILE A 168 -0.31 11.29 2.97
CA ILE A 168 0.51 12.48 3.24
C ILE A 168 1.37 12.27 4.50
N ARG A 169 2.50 12.95 4.52
CA ARG A 169 3.36 13.12 5.70
C ARG A 169 3.61 14.62 5.84
N ASP A 170 2.74 15.28 6.60
CA ASP A 170 2.78 16.71 6.75
C ASP A 170 3.01 17.10 8.21
N LYS A 171 3.96 17.98 8.45
CA LYS A 171 4.33 18.41 9.80
C LYS A 171 3.26 19.31 10.43
N LEU A 172 2.55 20.09 9.61
CA LEU A 172 1.50 20.98 10.08
C LEU A 172 0.28 20.17 10.56
N VAL A 173 -0.12 19.14 9.79
CA VAL A 173 -1.19 18.23 10.19
C VAL A 173 -0.82 17.49 11.48
N ALA A 174 0.39 16.94 11.56
CA ALA A 174 0.86 16.26 12.77
C ALA A 174 0.93 17.21 13.97
N HIS A 175 1.29 18.47 13.76
CA HIS A 175 1.31 19.49 14.80
C HIS A 175 -0.12 19.84 15.26
N ALA A 176 -1.05 20.04 14.33
CA ALA A 176 -2.44 20.35 14.66
C ALA A 176 -3.11 19.24 15.48
N VAL A 177 -2.90 17.97 15.09
CA VAL A 177 -3.37 16.82 15.88
C VAL A 177 -2.76 16.84 17.28
N LYS A 178 -1.45 17.07 17.39
CA LYS A 178 -0.78 17.15 18.70
C LYS A 178 -1.30 18.28 19.58
N GLN A 179 -1.69 19.41 19.00
CA GLN A 179 -2.30 20.51 19.76
C GLN A 179 -3.69 20.14 20.26
N ALA A 180 -4.52 19.52 19.40
CA ALA A 180 -5.85 19.07 19.80
C ALA A 180 -5.88 18.05 20.95
N TYR A 181 -4.77 17.39 21.26
CA TYR A 181 -4.61 16.51 22.42
C TYR A 181 -4.12 17.23 23.69
N ARG A 182 -3.79 18.52 23.62
CA ARG A 182 -3.29 19.29 24.78
C ARG A 182 -4.36 20.13 25.46
N ASP A 183 -5.39 20.46 24.69
CA ASP A 183 -6.55 21.25 25.12
C ASP A 183 -7.67 20.33 25.61
#